data_a119d53c9ae2b9f051e819fd01618bb7
#
_entry.id   a119d53c9ae2b9f051e819fd01618bb7
#
_cell.length_a   1.000
_cell.length_b   1.000
_cell.length_c   1.000
_cell.angle_alpha   90.00
_cell.angle_beta   90.00
_cell.angle_gamma   90.00
#
_symmetry.space_group_name_H-M   'P 1'
#
loop_
_entity.id
_entity.type
_entity.pdbx_description
1 polymer ?
#
loop_
_entity_poly.entity_id
_entity_poly.type
_entity_poly.pdbx_seq_one_letter_code
_entity_poly.pdbx_strand_id
1 'polypeptide(L)'
;VFLRVTNKSLPMGGRRKTEYKKVQPARAPKGDSIEDRPKEIEKREEPFHWEMDSVLSAKEGGSKKRFLTMTERTSRADLMFLMPDGTMASVVAVLDMLEKKLGSFNFRRIFQTITVDNGSEFQDWEGMTRTVEGEGERTHIYYCHPYSAYERGSNENGNRMIRRRVPKGTDFAGITEEDT
;
A
#
# COMPACT_ATOMS: atom_id res chain seq x y z
N VAL A 1 -2.09 38.78 -20.09
CA VAL A 1 -3.27 38.04 -19.60
C VAL A 1 -2.81 37.16 -18.46
N PHE A 2 -3.13 37.52 -17.20
CA PHE A 2 -2.80 36.70 -16.05
C PHE A 2 -3.80 35.53 -15.96
N LEU A 3 -3.33 34.30 -16.18
CA LEU A 3 -4.11 33.09 -15.95
C LEU A 3 -4.47 33.03 -14.44
N ARG A 4 -5.75 33.17 -14.13
CA ARG A 4 -6.25 32.96 -12.76
C ARG A 4 -6.12 31.49 -12.41
N VAL A 5 -5.06 31.13 -11.69
CA VAL A 5 -4.92 29.80 -11.12
C VAL A 5 -5.95 29.64 -10.00
N THR A 6 -6.92 28.76 -10.17
CA THR A 6 -7.92 28.43 -9.15
C THR A 6 -7.61 27.07 -8.56
N ASN A 7 -8.18 26.75 -7.39
CA ASN A 7 -8.04 25.43 -6.77
C ASN A 7 -8.44 24.26 -7.71
N LYS A 8 -9.27 24.55 -8.74
CA LYS A 8 -9.64 23.56 -9.77
C LYS A 8 -8.51 23.25 -10.75
N SER A 9 -7.55 24.18 -10.90
CA SER A 9 -6.41 24.04 -11.80
C SER A 9 -5.23 23.30 -11.14
N LEU A 10 -5.31 23.01 -9.84
CA LEU A 10 -4.28 22.26 -9.14
C LEU A 10 -4.48 20.77 -9.32
N PRO A 11 -3.41 19.96 -9.49
CA PRO A 11 -3.51 18.51 -9.65
C PRO A 11 -4.30 17.80 -8.55
N MET A 12 -4.39 18.40 -7.37
CA MET A 12 -5.12 17.91 -6.20
C MET A 12 -6.39 18.71 -5.90
N GLY A 13 -6.79 19.64 -6.78
CA GLY A 13 -7.97 20.51 -6.62
C GLY A 13 -9.27 19.74 -6.80
N GLY A 14 -9.69 19.01 -5.78
CA GLY A 14 -10.98 18.32 -5.73
C GLY A 14 -12.00 19.04 -4.85
N ARG A 15 -13.29 18.93 -5.18
CA ARG A 15 -14.37 19.39 -4.31
C ARG A 15 -14.26 18.71 -2.95
N ARG A 16 -14.24 19.50 -1.88
CA ARG A 16 -14.37 18.99 -0.51
C ARG A 16 -15.71 18.25 -0.40
N LYS A 17 -15.70 16.97 -0.04
CA LYS A 17 -16.94 16.24 0.22
C LYS A 17 -17.62 16.86 1.44
N THR A 18 -18.84 17.34 1.27
CA THR A 18 -19.68 17.91 2.33
C THR A 18 -20.51 16.84 3.06
N GLU A 19 -20.61 15.63 2.51
CA GLU A 19 -21.34 14.52 3.14
C GLU A 19 -20.40 13.36 3.43
N TYR A 20 -20.34 12.98 4.69
CA TYR A 20 -19.64 11.76 5.13
C TYR A 20 -20.67 10.64 5.18
N LYS A 21 -20.53 9.61 4.32
CA LYS A 21 -21.30 8.38 4.49
C LYS A 21 -20.95 7.77 5.85
N LYS A 22 -21.96 7.33 6.61
CA LYS A 22 -21.74 6.48 7.79
C LYS A 22 -20.89 5.29 7.36
N VAL A 23 -19.69 5.23 7.89
CA VAL A 23 -18.74 4.14 7.60
C VAL A 23 -19.07 3.02 8.56
N GLN A 24 -19.27 1.82 8.03
CA GLN A 24 -19.42 0.63 8.88
C GLN A 24 -18.07 0.40 9.59
N PRO A 25 -18.08 -0.05 10.85
CA PRO A 25 -16.83 -0.37 11.54
C PRO A 25 -16.08 -1.43 10.74
N ALA A 26 -14.80 -1.16 10.48
CA ALA A 26 -13.90 -2.11 9.84
C ALA A 26 -13.83 -3.39 10.72
N ARG A 27 -13.84 -4.55 10.07
CA ARG A 27 -13.63 -5.83 10.77
C ARG A 27 -12.23 -5.78 11.38
N ALA A 28 -12.11 -6.14 12.66
CA ALA A 28 -10.79 -6.22 13.29
C ALA A 28 -9.89 -7.20 12.52
N PRO A 29 -8.67 -6.81 12.16
CA PRO A 29 -7.72 -7.71 11.52
C PRO A 29 -7.34 -8.85 12.47
N LYS A 30 -6.88 -9.97 11.92
CA LYS A 30 -6.39 -11.11 12.71
C LYS A 30 -4.94 -10.96 13.17
N GLY A 31 -4.20 -9.97 12.62
CA GLY A 31 -2.78 -9.77 12.92
C GLY A 31 -2.55 -8.71 14.01
N ASP A 32 -1.28 -8.41 14.25
CA ASP A 32 -0.85 -7.52 15.32
C ASP A 32 -1.23 -6.06 15.05
N SER A 33 -1.58 -5.37 16.14
CA SER A 33 -1.88 -3.93 16.07
C SER A 33 -0.60 -3.12 15.88
N ILE A 34 -0.73 -1.94 15.29
CA ILE A 34 0.37 -0.97 15.21
C ILE A 34 0.89 -0.58 16.60
N GLU A 35 0.09 -0.72 17.65
CA GLU A 35 0.50 -0.47 19.03
C GLU A 35 1.55 -1.47 19.52
N ASP A 36 1.56 -2.70 18.97
CA ASP A 36 2.53 -3.75 19.27
C ASP A 36 3.85 -3.56 18.51
N ARG A 37 3.89 -2.61 17.57
CA ARG A 37 5.09 -2.31 16.78
C ARG A 37 6.16 -1.66 17.65
N PRO A 38 7.43 -2.16 17.62
CA PRO A 38 8.54 -1.58 18.37
C PRO A 38 8.69 -0.07 18.10
N LYS A 39 8.87 0.70 19.17
CA LYS A 39 8.98 2.18 19.09
C LYS A 39 10.21 2.65 18.33
N GLU A 40 11.23 1.83 18.22
CA GLU A 40 12.44 2.07 17.44
C GLU A 40 12.10 2.28 15.97
N ILE A 41 11.12 1.53 15.44
CA ILE A 41 10.65 1.65 14.06
C ILE A 41 10.01 3.03 13.79
N GLU A 42 9.43 3.65 14.82
CA GLU A 42 8.84 5.00 14.71
C GLU A 42 9.90 6.08 14.42
N LYS A 43 11.11 5.91 14.93
CA LYS A 43 12.20 6.87 14.74
C LYS A 43 12.71 6.91 13.30
N ARG A 44 12.42 5.86 12.51
CA ARG A 44 12.87 5.73 11.11
C ARG A 44 14.39 5.80 10.95
N GLU A 45 15.12 5.31 11.93
CA GLU A 45 16.58 5.25 11.94
C GLU A 45 17.08 3.94 11.29
N GLU A 46 16.30 2.86 11.48
CA GLU A 46 16.61 1.56 10.92
C GLU A 46 15.87 1.34 9.59
N PRO A 47 16.56 0.87 8.55
CA PRO A 47 15.96 0.54 7.26
C PRO A 47 15.20 -0.79 7.32
N PHE A 48 14.50 -1.11 6.21
CA PHE A 48 13.81 -2.39 5.97
C PHE A 48 12.46 -2.54 6.68
N HIS A 49 11.87 -1.43 7.08
CA HIS A 49 10.50 -1.34 7.58
C HIS A 49 9.62 -0.64 6.53
N TRP A 50 8.57 -1.32 6.10
CA TRP A 50 7.78 -0.90 4.94
C TRP A 50 6.36 -0.51 5.34
N GLU A 51 5.78 0.37 4.56
CA GLU A 51 4.34 0.67 4.54
C GLU A 51 3.78 0.18 3.21
N MET A 52 2.67 -0.56 3.23
CA MET A 52 2.04 -1.12 2.03
C MET A 52 0.62 -0.59 1.85
N ASP A 53 0.24 -0.29 0.62
CA ASP A 53 -1.08 0.25 0.25
C ASP A 53 -1.49 -0.18 -1.14
N SER A 54 -2.75 0.04 -1.49
CA SER A 54 -3.24 -0.20 -2.83
C SER A 54 -3.76 1.06 -3.51
N VAL A 55 -3.38 1.26 -4.77
CA VAL A 55 -3.82 2.37 -5.61
C VAL A 55 -4.81 1.87 -6.63
N LEU A 56 -6.06 2.37 -6.54
CA LEU A 56 -7.15 1.92 -7.38
C LEU A 56 -7.11 2.55 -8.78
N SER A 57 -7.52 1.77 -9.79
CA SER A 57 -7.91 2.23 -11.12
C SER A 57 -9.14 3.15 -11.09
N ALA A 58 -9.54 3.70 -12.23
CA ALA A 58 -10.76 4.48 -12.38
C ALA A 58 -12.00 3.71 -11.92
N LYS A 59 -13.00 4.44 -11.38
CA LYS A 59 -14.21 3.82 -10.83
C LYS A 59 -15.25 3.46 -11.88
N GLU A 60 -15.34 4.23 -12.96
CA GLU A 60 -16.38 4.08 -13.97
C GLU A 60 -15.87 3.27 -15.16
N GLY A 61 -16.40 2.05 -15.34
CA GLY A 61 -16.08 1.17 -16.46
C GLY A 61 -14.64 0.69 -16.52
N GLY A 62 -13.85 1.00 -15.48
CA GLY A 62 -12.44 0.75 -15.43
C GLY A 62 -12.06 -0.68 -15.09
N SER A 63 -10.81 -0.98 -15.36
CA SER A 63 -10.17 -2.24 -15.01
C SER A 63 -10.23 -2.52 -13.51
N LYS A 64 -10.29 -3.79 -13.12
CA LYS A 64 -10.14 -4.24 -11.73
C LYS A 64 -8.69 -4.14 -11.24
N LYS A 65 -7.74 -3.90 -12.16
CA LYS A 65 -6.32 -3.77 -11.86
C LYS A 65 -6.07 -2.71 -10.79
N ARG A 66 -5.08 -2.96 -9.94
CA ARG A 66 -4.61 -2.04 -8.91
C ARG A 66 -3.09 -2.04 -8.87
N PHE A 67 -2.49 -0.97 -8.39
CA PHE A 67 -1.11 -1.03 -7.98
C PHE A 67 -1.03 -1.39 -6.49
N LEU A 68 -0.19 -2.36 -6.16
CA LEU A 68 0.33 -2.53 -4.82
C LEU A 68 1.57 -1.64 -4.70
N THR A 69 1.58 -0.78 -3.71
CA THR A 69 2.69 0.13 -3.45
C THR A 69 3.32 -0.23 -2.12
N MET A 70 4.64 -0.22 -2.09
CA MET A 70 5.41 -0.45 -0.86
C MET A 70 6.42 0.67 -0.71
N THR A 71 6.34 1.42 0.38
CA THR A 71 7.26 2.53 0.69
C THR A 71 8.13 2.16 1.87
N GLU A 72 9.44 2.18 1.69
CA GLU A 72 10.41 1.98 2.77
C GLU A 72 10.46 3.25 3.64
N ARG A 73 10.36 3.07 4.98
CA ARG A 73 10.09 4.17 5.91
C ARG A 73 11.27 5.12 6.11
N THR A 74 12.50 4.63 6.00
CA THR A 74 13.74 5.37 6.24
C THR A 74 14.22 6.06 4.96
N SER A 75 14.46 5.29 3.92
CA SER A 75 14.96 5.77 2.63
C SER A 75 13.89 6.43 1.76
N ARG A 76 12.60 6.10 2.01
CA ARG A 76 11.45 6.45 1.18
C ARG A 76 11.54 5.89 -0.24
N ALA A 77 12.24 4.78 -0.40
CA ALA A 77 12.22 4.02 -1.64
C ALA A 77 10.82 3.44 -1.85
N ASP A 78 10.31 3.60 -3.05
CA ASP A 78 8.99 3.09 -3.44
C ASP A 78 9.15 1.93 -4.41
N LEU A 79 8.41 0.85 -4.15
CA LEU A 79 8.19 -0.27 -5.05
C LEU A 79 6.73 -0.25 -5.49
N MET A 80 6.48 -0.59 -6.74
CA MET A 80 5.14 -0.62 -7.32
C MET A 80 4.95 -1.89 -8.14
N PHE A 81 3.83 -2.57 -7.93
CA PHE A 81 3.51 -3.82 -8.61
C PHE A 81 2.09 -3.76 -9.15
N LEU A 82 1.90 -4.16 -10.41
CA LEU A 82 0.58 -4.24 -11.01
C LEU A 82 -0.10 -5.54 -10.55
N MET A 83 -1.26 -5.41 -9.92
CA MET A 83 -2.12 -6.53 -9.55
C MET A 83 -3.30 -6.64 -10.51
N PRO A 84 -3.75 -7.86 -10.86
CA PRO A 84 -4.92 -8.06 -11.73
C PRO A 84 -6.21 -7.53 -11.10
N ASP A 85 -6.28 -7.53 -9.78
CA ASP A 85 -7.42 -7.03 -8.99
C ASP A 85 -6.98 -6.65 -7.57
N GLY A 86 -7.95 -6.29 -6.71
CA GLY A 86 -7.71 -5.93 -5.32
C GLY A 86 -8.11 -7.04 -4.35
N THR A 87 -7.83 -8.28 -4.68
CA THR A 87 -8.10 -9.41 -3.78
C THR A 87 -6.90 -9.68 -2.85
N MET A 88 -7.17 -10.35 -1.73
CA MET A 88 -6.13 -10.86 -0.83
C MET A 88 -5.13 -11.75 -1.57
N ALA A 89 -5.64 -12.62 -2.46
CA ALA A 89 -4.81 -13.52 -3.26
C ALA A 89 -3.82 -12.77 -4.15
N SER A 90 -4.22 -11.63 -4.74
CA SER A 90 -3.35 -10.79 -5.57
C SER A 90 -2.22 -10.17 -4.75
N VAL A 91 -2.49 -9.72 -3.52
CA VAL A 91 -1.46 -9.20 -2.60
C VAL A 91 -0.47 -10.30 -2.21
N VAL A 92 -0.98 -11.46 -1.79
CA VAL A 92 -0.15 -12.62 -1.43
C VAL A 92 0.73 -13.06 -2.61
N ALA A 93 0.17 -13.07 -3.83
CA ALA A 93 0.92 -13.45 -5.03
C ALA A 93 2.11 -12.52 -5.32
N VAL A 94 1.96 -11.20 -5.09
CA VAL A 94 3.09 -10.25 -5.22
C VAL A 94 4.17 -10.55 -4.19
N LEU A 95 3.81 -10.78 -2.93
CA LEU A 95 4.78 -11.11 -1.88
C LEU A 95 5.47 -12.46 -2.17
N ASP A 96 4.73 -13.46 -2.66
CA ASP A 96 5.27 -14.76 -3.06
C ASP A 96 6.26 -14.62 -4.23
N MET A 97 5.93 -13.80 -5.22
CA MET A 97 6.81 -13.49 -6.35
C MET A 97 8.10 -12.82 -5.89
N LEU A 98 8.00 -11.84 -4.99
CA LEU A 98 9.16 -11.15 -4.43
C LEU A 98 10.05 -12.11 -3.63
N GLU A 99 9.46 -12.95 -2.78
CA GLU A 99 10.21 -13.93 -2.00
C GLU A 99 10.93 -14.94 -2.90
N LYS A 100 10.27 -15.44 -3.95
CA LYS A 100 10.90 -16.33 -4.93
C LYS A 100 12.06 -15.68 -5.67
N LYS A 101 11.94 -14.39 -6.03
CA LYS A 101 13.01 -13.65 -6.73
C LYS A 101 14.23 -13.39 -5.84
N LEU A 102 14.00 -13.06 -4.56
CA LEU A 102 15.07 -12.67 -3.63
C LEU A 102 15.65 -13.87 -2.86
N GLY A 103 14.89 -14.94 -2.76
CA GLY A 103 15.09 -16.02 -1.80
C GLY A 103 14.62 -15.63 -0.40
N SER A 104 14.11 -16.59 0.39
CA SER A 104 13.50 -16.34 1.71
C SER A 104 14.43 -15.65 2.70
N PHE A 105 15.74 -15.94 2.64
CA PHE A 105 16.73 -15.30 3.51
C PHE A 105 16.83 -13.79 3.25
N ASN A 106 16.97 -13.36 1.99
CA ASN A 106 17.06 -11.94 1.64
C ASN A 106 15.72 -11.23 1.83
N PHE A 107 14.61 -11.90 1.51
CA PHE A 107 13.29 -11.34 1.74
C PHE A 107 13.11 -10.95 3.21
N ARG A 108 13.39 -11.84 4.16
CA ARG A 108 13.30 -11.57 5.60
C ARG A 108 14.17 -10.40 6.05
N ARG A 109 15.34 -10.21 5.43
CA ARG A 109 16.24 -9.10 5.75
C ARG A 109 15.76 -7.76 5.21
N ILE A 110 15.16 -7.76 4.01
CA ILE A 110 14.70 -6.53 3.32
C ILE A 110 13.30 -6.12 3.75
N PHE A 111 12.43 -7.09 4.04
CA PHE A 111 11.04 -6.85 4.45
C PHE A 111 10.83 -7.33 5.89
N GLN A 112 11.55 -6.72 6.84
CA GLN A 112 11.47 -7.12 8.25
C GLN A 112 10.07 -6.92 8.81
N THR A 113 9.47 -5.77 8.55
CA THR A 113 8.08 -5.49 8.93
C THR A 113 7.37 -4.76 7.80
N ILE A 114 6.07 -5.00 7.68
CA ILE A 114 5.19 -4.30 6.76
C ILE A 114 3.98 -3.79 7.53
N THR A 115 3.71 -2.48 7.43
CA THR A 115 2.54 -1.86 8.03
C THR A 115 1.46 -1.65 6.97
N VAL A 116 0.25 -2.11 7.25
CA VAL A 116 -0.91 -2.04 6.34
C VAL A 116 -2.10 -1.36 7.02
N ASP A 117 -3.09 -0.92 6.23
CA ASP A 117 -4.39 -0.55 6.78
C ASP A 117 -5.32 -1.76 6.90
N ASN A 118 -6.57 -1.49 7.30
CA ASN A 118 -7.60 -2.51 7.43
C ASN A 118 -8.37 -2.74 6.10
N GLY A 119 -7.72 -2.52 4.95
CA GLY A 119 -8.30 -2.80 3.64
C GLY A 119 -8.68 -4.27 3.47
N SER A 120 -9.72 -4.54 2.69
CA SER A 120 -10.18 -5.92 2.47
C SER A 120 -9.13 -6.80 1.81
N GLU A 121 -8.24 -6.19 1.02
CA GLU A 121 -7.13 -6.84 0.35
C GLU A 121 -6.01 -7.31 1.29
N PHE A 122 -5.93 -6.74 2.49
CA PHE A 122 -4.90 -7.06 3.50
C PHE A 122 -5.40 -7.95 4.64
N GLN A 123 -6.58 -8.58 4.50
CA GLN A 123 -7.18 -9.39 5.58
C GLN A 123 -6.63 -10.82 5.67
N ASP A 124 -5.86 -11.28 4.70
CA ASP A 124 -5.18 -12.59 4.74
C ASP A 124 -3.81 -12.46 5.40
N TRP A 125 -3.82 -12.29 6.72
CA TRP A 125 -2.61 -12.19 7.52
C TRP A 125 -1.72 -13.43 7.36
N GLU A 126 -2.30 -14.63 7.42
CA GLU A 126 -1.56 -15.89 7.30
C GLU A 126 -0.88 -16.00 5.92
N GLY A 127 -1.59 -15.66 4.84
CA GLY A 127 -1.03 -15.65 3.50
C GLY A 127 0.10 -14.63 3.32
N MET A 128 0.00 -13.46 3.97
CA MET A 128 1.04 -12.45 3.89
C MET A 128 2.27 -12.77 4.73
N THR A 129 2.11 -13.43 5.86
CA THR A 129 3.24 -13.74 6.79
C THR A 129 3.95 -15.03 6.48
N ARG A 130 3.26 -16.04 5.93
CA ARG A 130 3.88 -17.35 5.62
C ARG A 130 5.03 -17.21 4.63
N THR A 131 6.06 -18.01 4.78
CA THR A 131 7.09 -18.19 3.75
C THR A 131 6.60 -19.11 2.63
N VAL A 132 7.13 -18.92 1.41
CA VAL A 132 6.86 -19.80 0.26
C VAL A 132 7.67 -21.08 0.37
N GLU A 133 8.91 -20.99 0.86
CA GLU A 133 9.85 -22.10 0.97
C GLU A 133 10.35 -22.22 2.42
N GLY A 134 10.15 -23.40 2.99
CA GLY A 134 10.60 -23.72 4.36
C GLY A 134 9.53 -23.43 5.42
N GLU A 135 9.98 -23.23 6.66
CA GLU A 135 9.13 -23.01 7.82
C GLU A 135 9.27 -21.57 8.35
N GLY A 136 8.23 -21.12 9.03
CA GLY A 136 8.20 -19.83 9.73
C GLY A 136 7.63 -18.69 8.89
N GLU A 137 7.81 -17.48 9.39
CA GLU A 137 7.28 -16.26 8.78
C GLU A 137 8.34 -15.58 7.91
N ARG A 138 7.90 -15.00 6.78
CA ARG A 138 8.75 -14.20 5.88
C ARG A 138 8.86 -12.75 6.31
N THR A 139 7.85 -12.21 6.98
CA THR A 139 7.77 -10.81 7.43
C THR A 139 6.78 -10.70 8.57
N HIS A 140 6.86 -9.63 9.33
CA HIS A 140 5.89 -9.30 10.38
C HIS A 140 4.94 -8.20 9.89
N ILE A 141 3.63 -8.41 10.07
CA ILE A 141 2.59 -7.49 9.59
C ILE A 141 1.94 -6.75 10.77
N TYR A 142 1.93 -5.42 10.71
CA TYR A 142 1.22 -4.56 11.65
C TYR A 142 0.04 -3.87 10.96
N TYR A 143 -1.09 -3.83 11.64
CA TYR A 143 -2.30 -3.17 11.16
C TYR A 143 -2.50 -1.82 11.83
N CYS A 144 -2.68 -0.77 11.02
CA CYS A 144 -3.04 0.56 11.52
C CYS A 144 -4.42 0.57 12.17
N HIS A 145 -4.66 1.57 13.01
CA HIS A 145 -6.01 1.83 13.49
C HIS A 145 -6.96 2.20 12.35
N PRO A 146 -8.23 1.85 12.44
CA PRO A 146 -9.22 2.30 11.49
C PRO A 146 -9.22 3.83 11.35
N TYR A 147 -9.22 4.33 10.11
CA TYR A 147 -9.23 5.76 9.79
C TYR A 147 -8.00 6.57 10.21
N SER A 148 -6.90 5.92 10.54
CA SER A 148 -5.66 6.55 11.00
C SER A 148 -4.61 6.63 9.89
N ALA A 149 -4.94 7.28 8.78
CA ALA A 149 -4.04 7.40 7.61
C ALA A 149 -2.67 8.04 7.97
N TYR A 150 -2.61 8.87 9.01
CA TYR A 150 -1.38 9.50 9.49
C TYR A 150 -0.32 8.50 9.98
N GLU A 151 -0.72 7.30 10.38
CA GLU A 151 0.18 6.23 10.82
C GLU A 151 1.02 5.65 9.68
N ARG A 152 0.61 5.92 8.42
CA ARG A 152 1.30 5.55 7.17
C ARG A 152 1.72 6.77 6.35
N GLY A 153 2.31 7.76 7.00
CA GLY A 153 2.67 9.03 6.36
C GLY A 153 3.69 8.90 5.22
N SER A 154 4.54 7.89 5.21
CA SER A 154 5.49 7.63 4.09
C SER A 154 4.74 7.20 2.86
N ASN A 155 3.80 6.27 3.00
CA ASN A 155 3.00 5.73 1.92
C ASN A 155 2.06 6.79 1.31
N GLU A 156 1.47 7.67 2.12
CA GLU A 156 0.67 8.79 1.62
C GLU A 156 1.49 9.68 0.68
N ASN A 157 2.74 9.95 1.03
CA ASN A 157 3.64 10.72 0.16
C ASN A 157 4.02 9.96 -1.11
N GLY A 158 4.35 8.67 -1.03
CA GLY A 158 4.63 7.79 -2.18
C GLY A 158 3.44 7.76 -3.13
N ASN A 159 2.24 7.48 -2.62
CA ASN A 159 1.01 7.49 -3.41
C ASN A 159 0.74 8.84 -4.09
N ARG A 160 1.08 9.97 -3.44
CA ARG A 160 1.00 11.29 -4.05
C ARG A 160 1.97 11.45 -5.22
N MET A 161 3.17 10.90 -5.14
CA MET A 161 4.14 10.90 -6.24
C MET A 161 3.66 10.05 -7.40
N ILE A 162 3.15 8.85 -7.12
CA ILE A 162 2.54 7.97 -8.13
C ILE A 162 1.38 8.69 -8.84
N ARG A 163 0.52 9.37 -8.08
CA ARG A 163 -0.62 10.13 -8.63
C ARG A 163 -0.24 11.33 -9.50
N ARG A 164 1.01 11.77 -9.50
CA ARG A 164 1.52 12.76 -10.48
C ARG A 164 1.71 12.16 -11.86
N ARG A 165 2.11 10.87 -11.95
CA ARG A 165 2.30 10.13 -13.20
C ARG A 165 1.01 9.43 -13.64
N VAL A 166 0.27 8.90 -12.68
CA VAL A 166 -0.99 8.18 -12.88
C VAL A 166 -2.10 8.91 -12.12
N PRO A 167 -2.70 9.98 -12.68
CA PRO A 167 -3.71 10.79 -12.02
C PRO A 167 -4.90 9.97 -11.53
N LYS A 168 -5.61 10.48 -10.53
CA LYS A 168 -6.83 9.85 -10.03
C LYS A 168 -7.89 9.82 -11.13
N GLY A 169 -8.44 8.65 -11.41
CA GLY A 169 -9.38 8.44 -12.51
C GLY A 169 -8.76 7.87 -13.78
N THR A 170 -7.44 7.59 -13.79
CA THR A 170 -6.79 6.85 -14.87
C THR A 170 -7.24 5.40 -14.85
N ASP A 171 -7.63 4.85 -16.00
CA ASP A 171 -7.92 3.42 -16.16
C ASP A 171 -6.62 2.64 -16.35
N PHE A 172 -6.44 1.56 -15.59
CA PHE A 172 -5.25 0.72 -15.66
C PHE A 172 -5.38 -0.44 -16.66
N ALA A 173 -6.46 -0.48 -17.47
CA ALA A 173 -6.67 -1.57 -18.43
C ALA A 173 -5.48 -1.76 -19.37
N GLY A 174 -4.93 -0.67 -19.88
CA GLY A 174 -3.79 -0.67 -20.82
C GLY A 174 -2.42 -0.72 -20.16
N ILE A 175 -2.32 -0.69 -18.83
CA ILE A 175 -1.03 -0.75 -18.13
C ILE A 175 -0.56 -2.20 -18.04
N THR A 176 0.72 -2.42 -18.29
CA THR A 176 1.41 -3.70 -18.22
C THR A 176 2.43 -3.73 -17.07
N GLU A 177 2.98 -4.89 -16.77
CA GLU A 177 4.05 -5.03 -15.78
C GLU A 177 5.35 -4.33 -16.21
N GLU A 178 5.56 -4.16 -17.53
CA GLU A 178 6.73 -3.46 -18.05
C GLU A 178 6.66 -1.93 -17.82
N ASP A 179 5.48 -1.40 -17.52
CA ASP A 179 5.26 0.02 -17.24
C ASP A 179 5.50 0.36 -15.75
N THR A 180 5.83 -0.63 -14.90
CA THR A 180 6.01 -0.49 -13.45
C THR A 180 7.43 -0.78 -13.02
#